data_77bae588cb7bd6eca35c0c1f99e6c61d
#
_entry.id   77bae588cb7bd6eca35c0c1f99e6c61d
#
_cell.length_a   1.000
_cell.length_b   1.000
_cell.length_c   1.000
_cell.angle_alpha   90.00
_cell.angle_beta   90.00
_cell.angle_gamma   90.00
#
_symmetry.space_group_name_H-M   'P 1'
#
loop_
_entity.id
_entity.type
_entity.pdbx_description
1 polymer ?
#
loop_
_entity_poly.entity_id
_entity_poly.type
_entity_poly.pdbx_seq_one_letter_code
_entity_poly.pdbx_strand_id
1 'polypeptide(L)'
;MAPVARQANVPVIAFSNDRHVAGNGVYLLGFQVEPEVARVVGYVAQRGMRRFAALIADDALGKIAGANFRQEVARVGGTIVALQTYPPTANGVLEPMRAISTQIRSAQEGGAAIDALFVPGGQENLEIIGRLLPQAEIDTDKVKLIGTGGMDYPNAGRDAMLVGAWYPGPDPRGWNEFAQSYAKSYAQSPPRIASLAFDAVTLASALAGGGEDQRFTPAELTRAAGFTGVDGAFRLLPNGTTERALAILEVQQFGAGILDPPQSLGLAQPPASALSRAVNFD
;
A
#
# COMPACT_ATOMS: atom_id res chain seq x y z
N MET A 1 -4.51 -10.10 23.68
CA MET A 1 -3.62 -11.20 23.23
C MET A 1 -2.13 -10.87 23.37
N ALA A 2 -1.62 -9.78 22.81
CA ALA A 2 -0.18 -9.44 22.86
C ALA A 2 0.48 -9.45 24.26
N PRO A 3 -0.13 -8.94 25.35
CA PRO A 3 0.48 -9.00 26.68
C PRO A 3 0.69 -10.43 27.18
N VAL A 4 -0.26 -11.32 26.94
CA VAL A 4 -0.18 -12.73 27.35
C VAL A 4 0.90 -13.48 26.57
N ALA A 5 0.95 -13.26 25.25
CA ALA A 5 1.97 -13.85 24.40
C ALA A 5 3.39 -13.40 24.79
N ARG A 6 3.56 -12.12 25.16
CA ARG A 6 4.85 -11.59 25.68
C ARG A 6 5.29 -12.29 26.96
N GLN A 7 4.38 -12.51 27.89
CA GLN A 7 4.68 -13.23 29.15
C GLN A 7 5.12 -14.68 28.88
N ALA A 8 4.58 -15.30 27.82
CA ALA A 8 4.93 -16.64 27.41
C ALA A 8 6.13 -16.69 26.43
N ASN A 9 6.76 -15.57 26.09
CA ASN A 9 7.78 -15.45 25.05
C ASN A 9 7.36 -16.01 23.70
N VAL A 10 6.07 -15.92 23.35
CA VAL A 10 5.51 -16.36 22.07
C VAL A 10 5.41 -15.15 21.14
N PRO A 11 6.06 -15.15 19.98
CA PRO A 11 5.93 -14.07 19.02
C PRO A 11 4.51 -14.01 18.42
N VAL A 12 4.07 -12.82 18.09
CA VAL A 12 2.75 -12.55 17.51
C VAL A 12 2.92 -11.96 16.12
N ILE A 13 2.30 -12.56 15.12
CA ILE A 13 2.10 -11.96 13.80
C ILE A 13 0.74 -11.26 13.81
N ALA A 14 0.74 -9.95 13.64
CA ALA A 14 -0.47 -9.12 13.67
C ALA A 14 -0.78 -8.57 12.26
N PHE A 15 -2.04 -8.61 11.85
CA PHE A 15 -2.50 -8.06 10.55
C PHE A 15 -2.88 -6.57 10.66
N SER A 16 -2.29 -5.89 11.64
CA SER A 16 -2.49 -4.47 11.88
C SER A 16 -1.60 -3.63 10.95
N ASN A 17 -2.09 -2.46 10.58
CA ASN A 17 -1.32 -1.39 9.98
C ASN A 17 -0.93 -0.29 11.00
N ASP A 18 -1.36 -0.40 12.25
CA ASP A 18 -1.01 0.51 13.33
C ASP A 18 0.38 0.16 13.91
N ARG A 19 1.38 0.99 13.61
CA ARG A 19 2.77 0.79 14.05
C ARG A 19 2.97 0.86 15.55
N HIS A 20 2.04 1.47 16.30
CA HIS A 20 2.15 1.57 17.76
C HIS A 20 2.01 0.22 18.48
N VAL A 21 1.43 -0.78 17.80
CA VAL A 21 1.32 -2.12 18.36
C VAL A 21 2.53 -3.01 18.05
N ALA A 22 3.45 -2.53 17.20
CA ALA A 22 4.67 -3.24 16.80
C ALA A 22 5.72 -3.32 17.93
N GLY A 23 6.64 -4.27 17.79
CA GLY A 23 7.75 -4.44 18.72
C GLY A 23 7.42 -5.32 19.93
N ASN A 24 8.42 -5.57 20.75
CA ASN A 24 8.30 -6.43 21.93
C ASN A 24 7.66 -7.80 21.62
N GLY A 25 8.12 -8.46 20.53
CA GLY A 25 7.59 -9.76 20.10
C GLY A 25 6.33 -9.69 19.23
N VAL A 26 5.81 -8.50 18.90
CA VAL A 26 4.73 -8.30 17.94
C VAL A 26 5.28 -7.81 16.61
N TYR A 27 5.01 -8.56 15.55
CA TYR A 27 5.41 -8.27 14.17
C TYR A 27 4.18 -7.99 13.31
N LEU A 28 4.20 -6.87 12.62
CA LEU A 28 3.08 -6.47 11.75
C LEU A 28 3.26 -7.09 10.36
N LEU A 29 2.26 -7.80 9.87
CA LEU A 29 2.24 -8.31 8.51
C LEU A 29 1.32 -7.51 7.58
N GLY A 30 0.53 -6.59 8.15
CA GLY A 30 -0.36 -5.70 7.39
C GLY A 30 0.40 -4.74 6.47
N PHE A 31 -0.31 -4.20 5.50
CA PHE A 31 0.22 -3.18 4.60
C PHE A 31 0.42 -1.86 5.34
N GLN A 32 1.62 -1.31 5.24
CA GLN A 32 2.00 -0.08 5.94
C GLN A 32 1.96 1.09 4.96
N VAL A 33 1.33 2.18 5.36
CA VAL A 33 1.13 3.34 4.48
C VAL A 33 2.42 4.12 4.22
N GLU A 34 3.36 4.11 5.17
CA GLU A 34 4.60 4.87 5.06
C GLU A 34 5.49 4.40 3.88
N PRO A 35 5.81 3.11 3.72
CA PRO A 35 6.57 2.65 2.55
C PRO A 35 5.78 2.82 1.25
N GLU A 36 4.45 2.78 1.28
CA GLU A 36 3.62 3.07 0.11
C GLU A 36 3.81 4.52 -0.35
N VAL A 37 3.71 5.48 0.57
CA VAL A 37 3.92 6.91 0.25
C VAL A 37 5.33 7.14 -0.27
N ALA A 38 6.35 6.58 0.40
CA ALA A 38 7.74 6.70 -0.05
C ALA A 38 7.93 6.15 -1.47
N ARG A 39 7.28 5.02 -1.79
CA ARG A 39 7.38 4.35 -3.07
C ARG A 39 6.76 5.17 -4.20
N VAL A 40 5.52 5.67 -4.03
CA VAL A 40 4.84 6.42 -5.10
C VAL A 40 5.44 7.81 -5.30
N VAL A 41 5.78 8.54 -4.23
CA VAL A 41 6.41 9.86 -4.34
C VAL A 41 7.80 9.75 -4.99
N GLY A 42 8.58 8.74 -4.60
CA GLY A 42 9.89 8.46 -5.21
C GLY A 42 9.78 8.17 -6.70
N TYR A 43 8.82 7.35 -7.12
CA TYR A 43 8.58 7.00 -8.52
C TYR A 43 8.18 8.21 -9.37
N VAL A 44 7.26 9.03 -8.87
CA VAL A 44 6.81 10.24 -9.53
C VAL A 44 7.97 11.24 -9.69
N ALA A 45 8.77 11.42 -8.63
CA ALA A 45 9.92 12.32 -8.65
C ALA A 45 11.02 11.87 -9.64
N GLN A 46 11.24 10.56 -9.80
CA GLN A 46 12.16 10.01 -10.81
C GLN A 46 11.75 10.35 -12.25
N ARG A 47 10.47 10.64 -12.47
CA ARG A 47 9.92 11.10 -13.76
C ARG A 47 9.93 12.61 -13.94
N GLY A 48 10.61 13.32 -13.05
CA GLY A 48 10.72 14.78 -13.10
C GLY A 48 9.54 15.53 -12.51
N MET A 49 8.52 14.83 -12.01
CA MET A 49 7.34 15.42 -11.38
C MET A 49 7.66 15.82 -9.94
N ARG A 50 7.72 17.10 -9.64
CA ARG A 50 8.16 17.61 -8.33
C ARG A 50 7.22 18.59 -7.68
N ARG A 51 6.14 18.94 -8.35
CA ARG A 51 5.14 19.89 -7.88
C ARG A 51 3.86 19.13 -7.54
N PHE A 52 3.58 19.06 -6.26
CA PHE A 52 2.53 18.21 -5.72
C PHE A 52 1.36 19.02 -5.18
N ALA A 53 0.17 18.47 -5.34
CA ALA A 53 -1.00 18.80 -4.52
C ALA A 53 -1.42 17.59 -3.68
N ALA A 54 -2.18 17.78 -2.61
CA ALA A 54 -2.72 16.70 -1.81
C ALA A 54 -4.12 17.02 -1.28
N LEU A 55 -5.00 16.01 -1.34
CA LEU A 55 -6.34 16.04 -0.75
C LEU A 55 -6.46 14.85 0.21
N ILE A 56 -6.50 15.14 1.52
CA ILE A 56 -6.25 14.14 2.57
C ILE A 56 -7.42 14.13 3.55
N ALA A 57 -7.95 12.93 3.86
CA ALA A 57 -8.96 12.76 4.89
C ALA A 57 -8.44 13.16 6.27
N ASP A 58 -9.24 13.85 7.09
CA ASP A 58 -8.93 14.14 8.48
C ASP A 58 -9.29 12.95 9.39
N ASP A 59 -8.64 11.83 9.16
CA ASP A 59 -8.73 10.62 9.95
C ASP A 59 -7.32 10.11 10.34
N ALA A 60 -7.26 8.99 11.03
CA ALA A 60 -5.99 8.42 11.49
C ALA A 60 -5.07 8.04 10.32
N LEU A 61 -5.61 7.43 9.27
CA LEU A 61 -4.85 7.04 8.07
C LEU A 61 -4.34 8.27 7.32
N GLY A 62 -5.21 9.25 7.10
CA GLY A 62 -4.86 10.49 6.40
C GLY A 62 -3.79 11.28 7.13
N LYS A 63 -3.82 11.34 8.47
CA LYS A 63 -2.76 11.98 9.28
C LYS A 63 -1.40 11.32 9.08
N ILE A 64 -1.35 9.98 9.10
CA ILE A 64 -0.11 9.23 8.87
C ILE A 64 0.37 9.44 7.42
N ALA A 65 -0.52 9.25 6.44
CA ALA A 65 -0.21 9.43 5.03
C ALA A 65 0.27 10.85 4.72
N GLY A 66 -0.41 11.86 5.27
CA GLY A 66 -0.07 13.27 5.08
C GLY A 66 1.26 13.68 5.71
N ALA A 67 1.59 13.14 6.89
CA ALA A 67 2.89 13.37 7.52
C ALA A 67 4.03 12.79 6.68
N ASN A 68 3.89 11.53 6.25
CA ASN A 68 4.87 10.86 5.39
C ASN A 68 4.98 11.50 4.01
N PHE A 69 3.86 11.93 3.44
CA PHE A 69 3.87 12.64 2.16
C PHE A 69 4.70 13.92 2.21
N ARG A 70 4.55 14.74 3.25
CA ARG A 70 5.37 15.94 3.44
C ARG A 70 6.86 15.59 3.55
N GLN A 71 7.18 14.59 4.33
CA GLN A 71 8.56 14.12 4.51
C GLN A 71 9.15 13.62 3.19
N GLU A 72 8.43 12.80 2.45
CA GLU A 72 8.92 12.20 1.21
C GLU A 72 9.05 13.22 0.07
N VAL A 73 8.09 14.17 -0.05
CA VAL A 73 8.20 15.27 -1.01
C VAL A 73 9.44 16.12 -0.72
N ALA A 74 9.70 16.45 0.55
CA ALA A 74 10.92 17.17 0.93
C ALA A 74 12.18 16.34 0.62
N ARG A 75 12.18 15.05 0.89
CA ARG A 75 13.31 14.14 0.64
C ARG A 75 13.69 14.07 -0.84
N VAL A 76 12.70 14.11 -1.74
CA VAL A 76 12.95 14.10 -3.19
C VAL A 76 13.21 15.50 -3.78
N GLY A 77 13.24 16.54 -2.96
CA GLY A 77 13.40 17.92 -3.42
C GLY A 77 12.18 18.46 -4.19
N GLY A 78 10.99 17.96 -3.87
CA GLY A 78 9.74 18.42 -4.42
C GLY A 78 9.14 19.58 -3.63
N THR A 79 8.03 20.12 -4.13
CA THR A 79 7.26 21.20 -3.49
C THR A 79 5.79 20.82 -3.40
N ILE A 80 5.19 20.98 -2.22
CA ILE A 80 3.74 20.89 -2.04
C ILE A 80 3.17 22.29 -2.31
N VAL A 81 2.50 22.43 -3.45
CA VAL A 81 1.90 23.70 -3.90
C VAL A 81 0.54 23.92 -3.26
N ALA A 82 -0.23 22.84 -3.08
CA ALA A 82 -1.57 22.89 -2.50
C ALA A 82 -1.78 21.68 -1.59
N LEU A 83 -2.41 21.88 -0.45
CA LEU A 83 -2.81 20.79 0.45
C LEU A 83 -4.12 21.18 1.13
N GLN A 84 -5.12 20.31 0.98
CA GLN A 84 -6.39 20.42 1.66
C GLN A 84 -6.66 19.15 2.46
N THR A 85 -7.29 19.34 3.62
CA THR A 85 -7.82 18.22 4.41
C THR A 85 -9.35 18.29 4.38
N TYR A 86 -9.99 17.13 4.48
CA TYR A 86 -11.44 17.05 4.47
C TYR A 86 -11.96 16.11 5.57
N PRO A 87 -13.10 16.42 6.21
CA PRO A 87 -13.80 15.48 7.07
C PRO A 87 -14.21 14.23 6.28
N PRO A 88 -13.99 13.00 6.78
CA PRO A 88 -14.33 11.76 6.06
C PRO A 88 -15.85 11.50 6.08
N THR A 89 -16.61 12.43 5.53
CA THR A 89 -18.07 12.38 5.39
C THR A 89 -18.44 12.71 3.94
N ALA A 90 -19.58 12.22 3.47
CA ALA A 90 -20.01 12.38 2.08
C ALA A 90 -20.01 13.86 1.59
N ASN A 91 -20.36 14.80 2.45
CA ASN A 91 -20.39 16.23 2.11
C ASN A 91 -19.10 16.98 2.48
N GLY A 92 -18.25 16.37 3.31
CA GLY A 92 -17.02 17.02 3.82
C GLY A 92 -15.98 17.28 2.75
N VAL A 93 -16.04 16.56 1.63
CA VAL A 93 -15.06 16.64 0.53
C VAL A 93 -15.30 17.83 -0.40
N LEU A 94 -16.53 18.35 -0.50
CA LEU A 94 -16.92 19.33 -1.53
C LEU A 94 -16.12 20.64 -1.49
N GLU A 95 -16.08 21.29 -0.34
CA GLU A 95 -15.35 22.57 -0.21
C GLU A 95 -13.83 22.39 -0.31
N PRO A 96 -13.19 21.41 0.36
CA PRO A 96 -11.77 21.11 0.14
C PRO A 96 -11.44 20.77 -1.32
N MET A 97 -12.32 20.06 -2.03
CA MET A 97 -12.15 19.75 -3.45
C MET A 97 -12.18 21.01 -4.32
N ARG A 98 -13.11 21.93 -4.08
CA ARG A 98 -13.16 23.23 -4.78
C ARG A 98 -11.93 24.08 -4.49
N ALA A 99 -11.51 24.12 -3.22
CA ALA A 99 -10.34 24.87 -2.81
C ALA A 99 -9.07 24.36 -3.52
N ILE A 100 -8.86 23.04 -3.55
CA ILE A 100 -7.69 22.46 -4.22
C ILE A 100 -7.75 22.65 -5.73
N SER A 101 -8.93 22.55 -6.35
CA SER A 101 -9.13 22.82 -7.78
C SER A 101 -8.73 24.26 -8.13
N THR A 102 -9.18 25.22 -7.33
CA THR A 102 -8.82 26.65 -7.52
C THR A 102 -7.30 26.84 -7.42
N GLN A 103 -6.64 26.21 -6.44
CA GLN A 103 -5.18 26.28 -6.26
C GLN A 103 -4.43 25.65 -7.43
N ILE A 104 -4.90 24.51 -7.95
CA ILE A 104 -4.33 23.83 -9.12
C ILE A 104 -4.42 24.76 -10.34
N ARG A 105 -5.58 25.37 -10.58
CA ARG A 105 -5.80 26.28 -11.70
C ARG A 105 -4.93 27.53 -11.60
N SER A 106 -4.90 28.18 -10.44
CA SER A 106 -4.03 29.35 -10.22
C SER A 106 -2.55 29.04 -10.42
N ALA A 107 -2.09 27.87 -9.99
CA ALA A 107 -0.71 27.43 -10.21
C ALA A 107 -0.43 27.23 -11.70
N GLN A 108 -1.38 26.67 -12.45
CA GLN A 108 -1.27 26.46 -13.88
C GLN A 108 -1.22 27.79 -14.66
N GLU A 109 -2.10 28.74 -14.33
CA GLU A 109 -2.13 30.09 -14.91
C GLU A 109 -0.85 30.87 -14.61
N GLY A 110 -0.28 30.69 -13.42
CA GLY A 110 0.99 31.29 -13.00
C GLY A 110 2.24 30.62 -13.60
N GLY A 111 2.10 29.70 -14.56
CA GLY A 111 3.23 28.98 -15.20
C GLY A 111 3.94 27.97 -14.29
N ALA A 112 3.31 27.59 -13.19
CA ALA A 112 3.86 26.71 -12.19
C ALA A 112 2.93 25.49 -11.96
N ALA A 113 2.56 24.82 -13.06
CA ALA A 113 1.65 23.68 -13.06
C ALA A 113 1.97 22.64 -12.01
N ILE A 114 0.94 22.01 -11.43
CA ILE A 114 1.06 20.89 -10.50
C ILE A 114 1.18 19.61 -11.32
N ASP A 115 2.15 18.76 -10.97
CA ASP A 115 2.42 17.52 -11.69
C ASP A 115 1.54 16.36 -11.20
N ALA A 116 1.33 16.28 -9.88
CA ALA A 116 0.60 15.17 -9.27
C ALA A 116 -0.29 15.60 -8.10
N LEU A 117 -1.48 14.98 -8.01
CA LEU A 117 -2.43 15.12 -6.91
C LEU A 117 -2.41 13.82 -6.09
N PHE A 118 -1.96 13.92 -4.84
CA PHE A 118 -1.95 12.82 -3.90
C PHE A 118 -3.28 12.70 -3.17
N VAL A 119 -3.91 11.54 -3.29
CA VAL A 119 -5.20 11.21 -2.67
C VAL A 119 -5.08 9.86 -1.97
N PRO A 120 -4.62 9.85 -0.70
CA PRO A 120 -4.61 8.64 0.10
C PRO A 120 -6.02 8.30 0.57
N GLY A 121 -6.33 7.00 0.65
CA GLY A 121 -7.62 6.54 1.16
C GLY A 121 -7.99 5.17 0.64
N GLY A 122 -9.06 4.61 1.21
CA GLY A 122 -9.66 3.37 0.76
C GLY A 122 -10.85 3.61 -0.18
N GLN A 123 -11.48 2.52 -0.61
CA GLN A 123 -12.57 2.50 -1.59
C GLN A 123 -13.65 3.56 -1.33
N GLU A 124 -14.18 3.65 -0.12
CA GLU A 124 -15.29 4.57 0.19
C GLU A 124 -14.95 6.04 -0.12
N ASN A 125 -13.75 6.48 0.28
CA ASN A 125 -13.29 7.84 0.04
C ASN A 125 -12.98 8.07 -1.44
N LEU A 126 -12.33 7.10 -2.10
CA LEU A 126 -11.93 7.20 -3.50
C LEU A 126 -13.14 7.24 -4.44
N GLU A 127 -14.21 6.49 -4.16
CA GLU A 127 -15.45 6.54 -4.94
C GLU A 127 -16.17 7.91 -4.82
N ILE A 128 -16.08 8.55 -3.66
CA ILE A 128 -16.63 9.90 -3.48
C ILE A 128 -15.80 10.91 -4.27
N ILE A 129 -14.47 10.84 -4.12
CA ILE A 129 -13.53 11.76 -4.78
C ILE A 129 -13.62 11.59 -6.31
N GLY A 130 -13.61 10.36 -6.84
CA GLY A 130 -13.72 10.10 -8.27
C GLY A 130 -14.95 10.75 -8.89
N ARG A 131 -16.10 10.66 -8.24
CA ARG A 131 -17.35 11.33 -8.69
C ARG A 131 -17.28 12.87 -8.65
N LEU A 132 -16.46 13.45 -7.79
CA LEU A 132 -16.34 14.90 -7.63
C LEU A 132 -15.24 15.52 -8.50
N LEU A 133 -14.23 14.77 -8.93
CA LEU A 133 -13.14 15.28 -9.76
C LEU A 133 -13.62 15.99 -11.03
N PRO A 134 -14.59 15.46 -11.81
CA PRO A 134 -15.12 16.14 -12.99
C PRO A 134 -15.81 17.46 -12.64
N GLN A 135 -16.55 17.50 -11.52
CA GLN A 135 -17.26 18.70 -11.06
C GLN A 135 -16.30 19.78 -10.55
N ALA A 136 -15.13 19.38 -10.10
CA ALA A 136 -14.05 20.25 -9.67
C ALA A 136 -13.15 20.72 -10.84
N GLU A 137 -13.45 20.28 -12.07
CA GLU A 137 -12.66 20.63 -13.27
C GLU A 137 -11.16 20.26 -13.12
N ILE A 138 -10.86 19.20 -12.37
CA ILE A 138 -9.50 18.68 -12.25
C ILE A 138 -9.25 17.70 -13.40
N ASP A 139 -8.37 18.10 -14.31
CA ASP A 139 -7.97 17.33 -15.48
C ASP A 139 -6.89 16.31 -15.10
N THR A 140 -7.27 15.04 -14.96
CA THR A 140 -6.37 13.95 -14.57
C THR A 140 -5.39 13.53 -15.67
N ASP A 141 -5.55 14.02 -16.90
CA ASP A 141 -4.56 13.86 -17.96
C ASP A 141 -3.38 14.83 -17.79
N LYS A 142 -3.62 15.98 -17.16
CA LYS A 142 -2.59 17.00 -16.88
C LYS A 142 -2.00 16.89 -15.49
N VAL A 143 -2.81 16.53 -14.49
CA VAL A 143 -2.39 16.36 -13.11
C VAL A 143 -2.51 14.88 -12.75
N LYS A 144 -1.38 14.18 -12.66
CA LYS A 144 -1.38 12.74 -12.38
C LYS A 144 -1.98 12.45 -11.00
N LEU A 145 -3.04 11.67 -10.98
CA LEU A 145 -3.61 11.18 -9.73
C LEU A 145 -2.70 10.08 -9.16
N ILE A 146 -2.30 10.23 -7.90
CA ILE A 146 -1.49 9.25 -7.18
C ILE A 146 -2.09 8.97 -5.80
N GLY A 147 -1.94 7.73 -5.32
CA GLY A 147 -2.51 7.33 -4.04
C GLY A 147 -1.67 6.29 -3.29
N THR A 148 -2.32 5.61 -2.38
CA THR A 148 -1.79 4.49 -1.59
C THR A 148 -2.38 3.16 -2.08
N GLY A 149 -1.95 2.04 -1.49
CA GLY A 149 -2.51 0.71 -1.76
C GLY A 149 -4.02 0.59 -1.55
N GLY A 150 -4.65 1.58 -0.93
CA GLY A 150 -6.10 1.68 -0.86
C GLY A 150 -6.82 1.81 -2.21
N MET A 151 -6.09 2.11 -3.30
CA MET A 151 -6.61 2.05 -4.67
C MET A 151 -6.75 0.63 -5.22
N ASP A 152 -6.16 -0.38 -4.54
CA ASP A 152 -6.25 -1.79 -4.92
C ASP A 152 -7.56 -2.42 -4.42
N TYR A 153 -8.69 -2.02 -4.99
CA TYR A 153 -9.99 -2.61 -4.69
C TYR A 153 -10.72 -3.07 -5.94
N PRO A 154 -11.60 -4.08 -5.80
CA PRO A 154 -12.40 -4.54 -6.93
C PRO A 154 -13.22 -3.40 -7.52
N ASN A 155 -13.19 -3.29 -8.84
CA ASN A 155 -13.92 -2.26 -9.58
C ASN A 155 -13.40 -0.81 -9.50
N ALA A 156 -12.19 -0.56 -9.00
CA ALA A 156 -11.58 0.77 -9.05
C ALA A 156 -11.61 1.36 -10.48
N GLY A 157 -11.37 0.52 -11.49
CA GLY A 157 -11.41 0.91 -12.89
C GLY A 157 -12.81 1.18 -13.49
N ARG A 158 -13.89 1.00 -12.72
CA ARG A 158 -15.26 1.43 -13.14
C ARG A 158 -15.44 2.94 -13.00
N ASP A 159 -14.66 3.56 -12.14
CA ASP A 159 -14.61 5.01 -12.04
C ASP A 159 -13.62 5.54 -13.07
N ALA A 160 -14.12 6.13 -14.14
CA ALA A 160 -13.29 6.63 -15.23
C ALA A 160 -12.25 7.65 -14.78
N MET A 161 -12.50 8.37 -13.69
CA MET A 161 -11.58 9.37 -13.15
C MET A 161 -10.42 8.77 -12.35
N LEU A 162 -10.55 7.51 -11.92
CA LEU A 162 -9.48 6.77 -11.28
C LEU A 162 -8.62 5.98 -12.29
N VAL A 163 -9.13 5.73 -13.49
CA VAL A 163 -8.34 5.07 -14.55
C VAL A 163 -7.13 5.92 -14.88
N GLY A 164 -5.96 5.29 -14.94
CA GLY A 164 -4.68 5.98 -15.11
C GLY A 164 -4.05 6.49 -13.81
N ALA A 165 -4.72 6.39 -12.66
CA ALA A 165 -4.13 6.73 -11.35
C ALA A 165 -3.01 5.75 -10.99
N TRP A 166 -1.95 6.25 -10.36
CA TRP A 166 -0.81 5.44 -9.94
C TRP A 166 -0.81 5.20 -8.44
N TYR A 167 -0.50 3.98 -8.05
CA TYR A 167 -0.45 3.60 -6.65
C TYR A 167 0.58 2.49 -6.40
N PRO A 168 1.14 2.41 -5.20
CA PRO A 168 2.03 1.33 -4.81
C PRO A 168 1.20 0.13 -4.36
N GLY A 169 1.64 -1.06 -4.71
CA GLY A 169 1.01 -2.30 -4.27
C GLY A 169 1.89 -3.51 -4.53
N PRO A 170 1.55 -4.67 -3.98
CA PRO A 170 2.16 -5.93 -4.35
C PRO A 170 1.95 -6.25 -5.83
N ASP A 171 2.80 -7.11 -6.38
CA ASP A 171 2.57 -7.68 -7.70
C ASP A 171 1.22 -8.43 -7.73
N PRO A 172 0.26 -8.04 -8.57
CA PRO A 172 -1.08 -8.62 -8.56
C PRO A 172 -1.12 -10.09 -9.00
N ARG A 173 -0.06 -10.60 -9.62
CA ARG A 173 0.00 -11.99 -10.08
C ARG A 173 -0.14 -12.99 -8.93
N GLY A 174 0.58 -12.76 -7.84
CA GLY A 174 0.50 -13.65 -6.67
C GLY A 174 -0.88 -13.69 -6.04
N TRP A 175 -1.52 -12.53 -5.91
CA TRP A 175 -2.91 -12.45 -5.45
C TRP A 175 -3.87 -13.19 -6.38
N ASN A 176 -3.74 -13.02 -7.70
CA ASN A 176 -4.62 -13.67 -8.68
C ASN A 176 -4.51 -15.20 -8.62
N GLU A 177 -3.29 -15.73 -8.51
CA GLU A 177 -3.05 -17.18 -8.35
C GLU A 177 -3.65 -17.70 -7.04
N PHE A 178 -3.42 -17.01 -5.93
CA PHE A 178 -4.02 -17.35 -4.64
C PHE A 178 -5.54 -17.32 -4.68
N ALA A 179 -6.13 -16.26 -5.23
CA ALA A 179 -7.59 -16.11 -5.30
C ALA A 179 -8.24 -17.21 -6.16
N GLN A 180 -7.61 -17.61 -7.26
CA GLN A 180 -8.08 -18.73 -8.09
C GLN A 180 -8.02 -20.07 -7.34
N SER A 181 -6.92 -20.34 -6.62
CA SER A 181 -6.76 -21.57 -5.83
C SER A 181 -7.77 -21.60 -4.67
N TYR A 182 -7.94 -20.48 -4.00
CA TYR A 182 -8.93 -20.34 -2.94
C TYR A 182 -10.36 -20.61 -3.44
N ALA A 183 -10.73 -19.99 -4.58
CA ALA A 183 -12.05 -20.17 -5.17
C ALA A 183 -12.32 -21.62 -5.59
N LYS A 184 -11.31 -22.35 -6.08
CA LYS A 184 -11.42 -23.78 -6.38
C LYS A 184 -11.71 -24.61 -5.13
N SER A 185 -11.08 -24.29 -4.00
CA SER A 185 -11.19 -25.05 -2.75
C SER A 185 -12.47 -24.73 -1.97
N TYR A 186 -12.91 -23.46 -2.00
CA TYR A 186 -13.99 -22.97 -1.13
C TYR A 186 -15.23 -22.45 -1.89
N ALA A 187 -15.24 -22.51 -3.23
CA ALA A 187 -16.33 -22.05 -4.10
C ALA A 187 -16.71 -20.56 -3.89
N GLN A 188 -15.79 -19.75 -3.38
CA GLN A 188 -15.98 -18.30 -3.17
C GLN A 188 -14.68 -17.54 -3.33
N SER A 189 -14.75 -16.25 -3.67
CA SER A 189 -13.58 -15.38 -3.70
C SER A 189 -13.08 -15.06 -2.29
N PRO A 190 -11.76 -15.07 -2.04
CA PRO A 190 -11.22 -14.70 -0.73
C PRO A 190 -11.33 -13.18 -0.51
N PRO A 191 -11.55 -12.74 0.75
CA PRO A 191 -11.33 -11.33 1.10
C PRO A 191 -9.83 -10.99 0.96
N ARG A 192 -9.52 -9.74 0.61
CA ARG A 192 -8.12 -9.33 0.35
C ARG A 192 -7.16 -9.63 1.51
N ILE A 193 -7.63 -9.55 2.75
CA ILE A 193 -6.85 -9.85 3.96
C ILE A 193 -6.49 -11.34 4.09
N ALA A 194 -7.12 -12.24 3.35
CA ALA A 194 -6.86 -13.67 3.43
C ALA A 194 -5.40 -14.04 3.03
N SER A 195 -4.78 -13.26 2.14
CA SER A 195 -3.36 -13.44 1.79
C SER A 195 -2.45 -13.29 3.01
N LEU A 196 -2.73 -12.32 3.89
CA LEU A 196 -1.93 -12.11 5.10
C LEU A 196 -2.02 -13.30 6.06
N ALA A 197 -3.21 -13.88 6.19
CA ALA A 197 -3.41 -15.08 7.02
C ALA A 197 -2.68 -16.28 6.44
N PHE A 198 -2.77 -16.47 5.12
CA PHE A 198 -2.04 -17.52 4.41
C PHE A 198 -0.52 -17.36 4.56
N ASP A 199 0.00 -16.17 4.35
CA ASP A 199 1.43 -15.85 4.49
C ASP A 199 1.91 -16.07 5.93
N ALA A 200 1.11 -15.70 6.93
CA ALA A 200 1.45 -15.92 8.34
C ALA A 200 1.60 -17.41 8.68
N VAL A 201 0.68 -18.25 8.20
CA VAL A 201 0.73 -19.71 8.40
C VAL A 201 1.89 -20.32 7.64
N THR A 202 2.13 -19.91 6.40
CA THR A 202 3.26 -20.35 5.57
C THR A 202 4.60 -20.01 6.24
N LEU A 203 4.73 -18.79 6.75
CA LEU A 203 5.90 -18.35 7.53
C LEU A 203 6.08 -19.20 8.78
N ALA A 204 5.02 -19.40 9.57
CA ALA A 204 5.09 -20.22 10.77
C ALA A 204 5.48 -21.67 10.46
N SER A 205 4.93 -22.25 9.40
CA SER A 205 5.27 -23.61 8.96
C SER A 205 6.72 -23.73 8.51
N ALA A 206 7.23 -22.74 7.78
CA ALA A 206 8.63 -22.70 7.35
C ALA A 206 9.60 -22.62 8.53
N LEU A 207 9.26 -21.85 9.56
CA LEU A 207 10.08 -21.71 10.77
C LEU A 207 9.96 -22.92 11.71
N ALA A 208 8.85 -23.62 11.71
CA ALA A 208 8.64 -24.82 12.53
C ALA A 208 9.59 -25.97 12.14
N GLY A 209 10.09 -26.00 10.90
CA GLY A 209 11.06 -26.98 10.43
C GLY A 209 12.50 -26.81 10.96
N GLY A 210 12.80 -25.69 11.63
CA GLY A 210 14.11 -25.44 12.25
C GLY A 210 14.34 -26.27 13.53
N GLY A 211 15.58 -26.21 14.06
CA GLY A 211 15.92 -26.80 15.35
C GLY A 211 15.08 -26.23 16.51
N GLU A 212 14.81 -27.03 17.54
CA GLU A 212 13.91 -26.61 18.64
C GLU A 212 14.29 -25.27 19.27
N ASP A 213 15.59 -25.03 19.46
CA ASP A 213 16.12 -23.80 20.07
C ASP A 213 16.09 -22.59 19.12
N GLN A 214 15.84 -22.79 17.82
CA GLN A 214 15.85 -21.74 16.80
C GLN A 214 14.45 -21.36 16.30
N ARG A 215 13.46 -22.24 16.52
CA ARG A 215 12.09 -22.02 16.05
C ARG A 215 11.53 -20.72 16.62
N PHE A 216 11.01 -19.88 15.72
CA PHE A 216 10.31 -18.65 16.08
C PHE A 216 11.12 -17.63 16.89
N THR A 217 12.46 -17.78 16.93
CA THR A 217 13.31 -16.78 17.60
C THR A 217 13.23 -15.43 16.86
N PRO A 218 13.47 -14.31 17.55
CA PRO A 218 13.55 -13.02 16.88
C PRO A 218 14.56 -12.98 15.74
N ALA A 219 15.67 -13.69 15.84
CA ALA A 219 16.70 -13.78 14.79
C ALA A 219 16.17 -14.45 13.53
N GLU A 220 15.45 -15.57 13.66
CA GLU A 220 14.84 -16.26 12.53
C GLU A 220 13.69 -15.48 11.92
N LEU A 221 12.85 -14.85 12.75
CA LEU A 221 11.74 -14.02 12.28
C LEU A 221 12.24 -12.79 11.51
N THR A 222 13.34 -12.19 11.94
CA THR A 222 13.89 -10.96 11.32
C THR A 222 15.11 -11.21 10.44
N ARG A 223 15.27 -12.45 9.95
CA ARG A 223 16.41 -12.83 9.09
C ARG A 223 16.50 -11.94 7.85
N ALA A 224 17.73 -11.56 7.49
CA ALA A 224 17.98 -10.66 6.35
C ALA A 224 17.45 -11.23 5.02
N ALA A 225 17.42 -12.56 4.86
CA ALA A 225 16.86 -13.21 3.67
C ALA A 225 15.34 -13.00 3.51
N GLY A 226 14.64 -12.58 4.56
CA GLY A 226 13.20 -12.38 4.53
C GLY A 226 12.39 -13.61 4.14
N PHE A 227 11.21 -13.38 3.61
CA PHE A 227 10.23 -14.38 3.24
C PHE A 227 9.57 -14.00 1.91
N THR A 228 8.98 -14.98 1.24
CA THR A 228 8.13 -14.76 0.07
C THR A 228 6.74 -15.28 0.38
N GLY A 229 5.74 -14.44 0.17
CA GLY A 229 4.33 -14.76 0.35
C GLY A 229 3.51 -14.50 -0.92
N VAL A 230 2.20 -14.58 -0.78
CA VAL A 230 1.22 -14.25 -1.83
C VAL A 230 1.45 -12.84 -2.37
N ASP A 231 1.70 -11.90 -1.46
CA ASP A 231 1.93 -10.48 -1.79
C ASP A 231 3.42 -10.17 -2.02
N GLY A 232 4.18 -11.13 -2.52
CA GLY A 232 5.57 -10.98 -2.88
C GLY A 232 6.54 -11.07 -1.71
N ALA A 233 7.77 -10.58 -1.92
CA ALA A 233 8.82 -10.63 -0.92
C ALA A 233 8.58 -9.64 0.21
N PHE A 234 8.83 -10.08 1.45
CA PHE A 234 8.75 -9.25 2.63
C PHE A 234 9.80 -9.64 3.69
N ARG A 235 10.10 -8.73 4.59
CA ARG A 235 11.01 -8.94 5.70
C ARG A 235 10.44 -8.30 6.95
N LEU A 236 10.36 -9.07 8.03
CA LEU A 236 10.05 -8.54 9.36
C LEU A 236 11.28 -7.85 9.93
N LEU A 237 11.10 -6.71 10.56
CA LEU A 237 12.18 -5.92 11.14
C LEU A 237 12.26 -6.10 12.66
N PRO A 238 13.43 -5.87 13.29
CA PRO A 238 13.57 -5.99 14.74
C PRO A 238 12.64 -5.09 15.56
N ASN A 239 12.20 -3.97 14.98
CA ASN A 239 11.21 -3.07 15.60
C ASN A 239 9.77 -3.55 15.48
N GLY A 240 9.54 -4.72 14.84
CA GLY A 240 8.23 -5.32 14.62
C GLY A 240 7.46 -4.81 13.40
N THR A 241 8.02 -3.87 12.64
CA THR A 241 7.42 -3.46 11.35
C THR A 241 7.85 -4.39 10.21
N THR A 242 7.28 -4.21 9.02
CA THR A 242 7.58 -5.02 7.84
C THR A 242 8.05 -4.13 6.70
N GLU A 243 9.10 -4.55 6.02
CA GLU A 243 9.43 -4.10 4.67
C GLU A 243 8.80 -5.04 3.66
N ARG A 244 8.19 -4.49 2.62
CA ARG A 244 7.58 -5.26 1.53
C ARG A 244 8.03 -4.71 0.19
N ALA A 245 8.29 -5.60 -0.76
CA ALA A 245 8.58 -5.24 -2.14
C ALA A 245 7.28 -4.75 -2.81
N LEU A 246 7.24 -3.46 -3.15
CA LEU A 246 6.09 -2.83 -3.77
C LEU A 246 6.38 -2.47 -5.23
N ALA A 247 5.49 -2.88 -6.13
CA ALA A 247 5.39 -2.36 -7.49
C ALA A 247 4.80 -0.95 -7.48
N ILE A 248 4.87 -0.26 -8.62
CA ILE A 248 3.95 0.82 -8.96
C ILE A 248 2.95 0.28 -9.96
N LEU A 249 1.71 0.44 -9.62
CA LEU A 249 0.56 -0.01 -10.38
C LEU A 249 -0.21 1.17 -10.94
N GLU A 250 -0.88 0.94 -12.06
CA GLU A 250 -1.83 1.88 -12.65
C GLU A 250 -3.22 1.26 -12.64
N VAL A 251 -4.19 2.03 -12.20
CA VAL A 251 -5.60 1.62 -12.29
C VAL A 251 -5.99 1.52 -13.76
N GLN A 252 -6.41 0.34 -14.19
CA GLN A 252 -6.94 0.09 -15.53
C GLN A 252 -8.44 -0.17 -15.47
N GLN A 253 -9.13 -0.08 -16.60
CA GLN A 253 -10.55 -0.37 -16.68
C GLN A 253 -10.89 -1.76 -16.09
N PHE A 254 -9.99 -2.73 -16.27
CA PHE A 254 -10.08 -4.07 -15.69
C PHE A 254 -8.78 -4.41 -14.96
N GLY A 255 -8.81 -4.28 -13.63
CA GLY A 255 -7.65 -4.61 -12.78
C GLY A 255 -6.59 -3.53 -12.73
N ALA A 256 -5.33 -3.92 -12.64
CA ALA A 256 -4.19 -3.02 -12.52
C ALA A 256 -3.05 -3.43 -13.45
N GLY A 257 -2.40 -2.44 -14.05
CA GLY A 257 -1.18 -2.61 -14.85
C GLY A 257 0.07 -2.32 -14.02
N ILE A 258 1.13 -3.11 -14.21
CA ILE A 258 2.42 -2.85 -13.56
C ILE A 258 3.19 -1.83 -14.40
N LEU A 259 3.49 -0.67 -13.82
CA LEU A 259 4.34 0.37 -14.43
C LEU A 259 5.79 0.23 -14.05
N ASP A 260 6.04 -0.20 -12.82
CA ASP A 260 7.39 -0.42 -12.30
C ASP A 260 7.37 -1.64 -11.37
N PRO A 261 8.20 -2.66 -11.64
CA PRO A 261 8.16 -3.91 -10.88
C PRO A 261 8.52 -3.69 -9.41
N PRO A 262 8.19 -4.66 -8.53
CA PRO A 262 8.57 -4.58 -7.13
C PRO A 262 10.08 -4.39 -6.97
N GLN A 263 10.47 -3.45 -6.11
CA GLN A 263 11.88 -3.22 -5.81
C GLN A 263 12.46 -4.40 -5.03
N SER A 264 13.68 -4.78 -5.37
CA SER A 264 14.39 -5.80 -4.59
C SER A 264 14.64 -5.31 -3.17
N LEU A 265 14.28 -6.12 -2.17
CA LEU A 265 14.63 -5.89 -0.78
C LEU A 265 16.08 -6.32 -0.46
N GLY A 266 16.90 -6.63 -1.48
CA GLY A 266 18.19 -7.26 -1.28
C GLY A 266 18.11 -8.71 -0.80
N LEU A 267 16.92 -9.31 -0.93
CA LEU A 267 16.69 -10.71 -0.58
C LEU A 267 17.21 -11.61 -1.69
N ALA A 268 17.79 -12.77 -1.31
CA ALA A 268 18.06 -13.83 -2.29
C ALA A 268 16.72 -14.26 -2.91
N GLN A 269 16.62 -14.24 -4.24
CA GLN A 269 15.41 -14.73 -4.91
C GLN A 269 15.24 -16.22 -4.60
N PRO A 270 14.08 -16.65 -4.07
CA PRO A 270 13.82 -18.07 -3.94
C PRO A 270 13.74 -18.68 -5.34
N PRO A 271 14.16 -19.94 -5.52
CA PRO A 271 14.01 -20.63 -6.80
C PRO A 271 12.52 -20.68 -7.16
N ALA A 272 12.20 -20.43 -8.43
CA ALA A 272 10.83 -20.37 -8.98
C ALA A 272 9.94 -21.58 -8.63
N SER A 273 10.54 -22.71 -8.22
CA SER A 273 9.83 -23.93 -7.78
C SER A 273 9.20 -23.86 -6.38
N ALA A 274 9.50 -22.85 -5.57
CA ALA A 274 8.97 -22.76 -4.20
C ALA A 274 7.51 -22.28 -4.16
N LEU A 275 7.10 -21.42 -5.09
CA LEU A 275 5.71 -20.93 -5.20
C LEU A 275 4.73 -22.03 -5.65
N SER A 276 5.19 -22.94 -6.50
CA SER A 276 4.39 -24.08 -7.01
C SER A 276 4.02 -25.11 -5.94
N ARG A 277 4.79 -25.22 -4.86
CA ARG A 277 4.53 -26.19 -3.78
C ARG A 277 3.60 -25.66 -2.68
N ALA A 278 3.52 -24.34 -2.51
CA ALA A 278 2.70 -23.74 -1.47
C ALA A 278 1.21 -23.63 -1.85
N VAL A 279 0.87 -23.80 -3.13
CA VAL A 279 -0.49 -23.60 -3.67
C VAL A 279 -1.26 -24.90 -3.91
N ASN A 280 -0.61 -26.07 -3.74
CA ASN A 280 -1.32 -27.35 -3.80
C ASN A 280 -1.98 -27.64 -2.46
N PHE A 281 -3.27 -27.35 -2.37
CA PHE A 281 -4.16 -27.87 -1.34
C PHE A 281 -4.53 -29.32 -1.73
N ASP A 282 -3.78 -30.30 -1.21
CA ASP A 282 -4.20 -31.71 -1.17
C ASP A 282 -5.17 -31.93 -0.02
#